data_167c3e9c9eea8498b417103c44f6ce63
#
_entry.id   167c3e9c9eea8498b417103c44f6ce63
#
_cell.length_a   1.000
_cell.length_b   1.000
_cell.length_c   1.000
_cell.angle_alpha   90.00
_cell.angle_beta   90.00
_cell.angle_gamma   90.00
#
_symmetry.space_group_name_H-M   'P 1'
#
loop_
_entity.id
_entity.type
_entity.pdbx_description
1 polymer ?
#
loop_
_entity_poly.entity_id
_entity_poly.type
_entity_poly.pdbx_seq_one_letter_code
_entity_poly.pdbx_strand_id
1 'polypeptide(L)'
;VCYLSAEFLMGPHLGNNLINMGIYDQVRQAMEELGLDFDALLAQEEEPGLGNGGLGRLAACYLDSMATLEVPALGYGIRYEFGIFDQAIQDGWQVELTDKWLRNGNPWELVRSEWSVHVKFG
;
A
#
# COMPACT_ATOMS: atom_id res chain seq x y z
N VAL A 1 0.04 7.03 -20.12
CA VAL A 1 -0.53 8.06 -19.24
C VAL A 1 0.35 8.22 -18.00
N CYS A 2 0.64 9.45 -17.61
CA CYS A 2 1.35 9.75 -16.37
C CYS A 2 0.37 10.38 -15.37
N TYR A 3 0.17 9.76 -14.23
CA TYR A 3 -0.68 10.27 -13.15
C TYR A 3 0.20 10.77 -12.00
N LEU A 4 0.18 12.07 -11.76
CA LEU A 4 0.97 12.69 -10.69
C LEU A 4 0.06 12.97 -9.50
N SER A 5 0.41 12.45 -8.34
CA SER A 5 -0.29 12.73 -7.09
C SER A 5 0.69 12.74 -5.92
N ALA A 6 0.47 13.65 -4.97
CA ALA A 6 1.19 13.63 -3.70
C ALA A 6 0.73 12.47 -2.81
N GLU A 7 -0.44 11.89 -3.07
CA GLU A 7 -1.04 10.84 -2.26
C GLU A 7 -1.54 9.68 -3.13
N PHE A 8 -1.33 8.46 -2.64
CA PHE A 8 -1.91 7.23 -3.19
C PHE A 8 -2.39 6.35 -2.03
N LEU A 9 -3.69 6.37 -1.74
CA LEU A 9 -4.30 5.54 -0.70
C LEU A 9 -4.65 4.17 -1.28
N MET A 10 -3.66 3.31 -1.38
CA MET A 10 -3.78 2.02 -2.09
C MET A 10 -4.54 0.96 -1.28
N GLY A 11 -4.45 0.99 0.04
CA GLY A 11 -4.92 -0.09 0.90
C GLY A 11 -3.98 -1.29 0.91
N PRO A 12 -4.34 -2.39 1.59
CA PRO A 12 -3.56 -3.61 1.62
C PRO A 12 -3.54 -4.30 0.26
N HIS A 13 -2.42 -4.94 -0.07
CA HIS A 13 -2.18 -5.52 -1.40
C HIS A 13 -2.39 -7.02 -1.48
N LEU A 14 -2.05 -7.78 -0.43
CA LEU A 14 -1.98 -9.24 -0.50
C LEU A 14 -3.34 -9.84 -0.89
N GLY A 15 -4.37 -9.58 -0.12
CA GLY A 15 -5.70 -10.13 -0.38
C GLY A 15 -6.26 -9.71 -1.74
N ASN A 16 -6.09 -8.44 -2.10
CA ASN A 16 -6.51 -7.91 -3.40
C ASN A 16 -5.80 -8.61 -4.57
N ASN A 17 -4.49 -8.82 -4.45
CA ASN A 17 -3.71 -9.49 -5.49
C ASN A 17 -4.11 -10.96 -5.64
N LEU A 18 -4.34 -11.67 -4.54
CA LEU A 18 -4.80 -13.07 -4.58
C LEU A 18 -6.17 -13.21 -5.27
N ILE A 19 -7.09 -12.28 -5.02
CA ILE A 19 -8.40 -12.24 -5.68
C ILE A 19 -8.22 -12.00 -7.18
N ASN A 20 -7.43 -10.99 -7.56
CA ASN A 20 -7.22 -10.66 -8.97
C ASN A 20 -6.49 -11.76 -9.75
N MET A 21 -5.63 -12.53 -9.09
CA MET A 21 -4.98 -13.70 -9.66
C MET A 21 -5.87 -14.95 -9.72
N GLY A 22 -7.04 -14.93 -9.06
CA GLY A 22 -7.97 -16.05 -8.98
C GLY A 22 -7.46 -17.24 -8.15
N ILE A 23 -6.55 -17.01 -7.20
CA ILE A 23 -5.91 -18.04 -6.37
C ILE A 23 -6.17 -17.87 -4.87
N TYR A 24 -7.11 -17.00 -4.51
CA TYR A 24 -7.39 -16.67 -3.11
C TYR A 24 -7.73 -17.91 -2.27
N ASP A 25 -8.67 -18.74 -2.75
CA ASP A 25 -9.12 -19.93 -2.03
C ASP A 25 -8.04 -21.01 -1.95
N GLN A 26 -7.23 -21.18 -3.01
CA GLN A 26 -6.12 -22.13 -3.05
C GLN A 26 -5.03 -21.74 -2.02
N VAL A 27 -4.72 -20.45 -1.92
CA VAL A 27 -3.72 -19.97 -0.94
C VAL A 27 -4.28 -20.10 0.47
N ARG A 28 -5.55 -19.75 0.71
CA ARG A 28 -6.21 -19.97 2.00
C ARG A 28 -6.09 -21.44 2.43
N GLN A 29 -6.50 -22.35 1.56
CA GLN A 29 -6.43 -23.79 1.85
C GLN A 29 -4.99 -24.24 2.16
N ALA A 30 -4.01 -23.81 1.36
CA ALA A 30 -2.61 -24.16 1.58
C ALA A 30 -2.08 -23.67 2.95
N MET A 31 -2.49 -22.46 3.36
CA MET A 31 -2.12 -21.92 4.69
C MET A 31 -2.76 -22.71 5.83
N GLU A 32 -4.04 -23.08 5.69
CA GLU A 32 -4.76 -23.90 6.67
C GLU A 32 -4.13 -25.30 6.79
N GLU A 33 -3.72 -25.92 5.68
CA GLU A 33 -3.00 -27.21 5.67
C GLU A 33 -1.65 -27.12 6.37
N LEU A 34 -1.00 -25.95 6.36
CA LEU A 34 0.23 -25.67 7.11
C LEU A 34 -0.03 -25.32 8.59
N GLY A 35 -1.30 -25.28 9.02
CA GLY A 35 -1.67 -24.90 10.38
C GLY A 35 -1.59 -23.41 10.67
N LEU A 36 -1.62 -22.57 9.63
CA LEU A 36 -1.57 -21.11 9.73
C LEU A 36 -2.97 -20.51 9.62
N ASP A 37 -3.24 -19.46 10.40
CA ASP A 37 -4.46 -18.67 10.31
C ASP A 37 -4.30 -17.64 9.18
N PHE A 38 -4.97 -17.88 8.06
CA PHE A 38 -4.86 -17.04 6.88
C PHE A 38 -5.40 -15.62 7.11
N ASP A 39 -6.50 -15.47 7.85
CA ASP A 39 -7.08 -14.15 8.10
C ASP A 39 -6.19 -13.34 9.06
N ALA A 40 -5.55 -14.00 10.03
CA ALA A 40 -4.56 -13.38 10.88
C ALA A 40 -3.32 -12.93 10.10
N LEU A 41 -2.89 -13.70 9.11
CA LEU A 41 -1.78 -13.33 8.22
C LEU A 41 -2.12 -12.11 7.35
N LEU A 42 -3.31 -12.07 6.76
CA LEU A 42 -3.77 -10.91 6.00
C LEU A 42 -3.81 -9.64 6.85
N ALA A 43 -4.26 -9.76 8.11
CA ALA A 43 -4.34 -8.64 9.04
C ALA A 43 -2.99 -8.09 9.51
N GLN A 44 -1.89 -8.82 9.26
CA GLN A 44 -0.53 -8.37 9.60
C GLN A 44 0.12 -7.51 8.51
N GLU A 45 -0.47 -7.43 7.33
CA GLU A 45 0.06 -6.59 6.27
C GLU A 45 0.03 -5.12 6.68
N GLU A 46 1.18 -4.47 6.68
CA GLU A 46 1.27 -3.02 6.89
C GLU A 46 0.71 -2.31 5.65
N GLU A 47 -0.28 -1.46 5.85
CA GLU A 47 -0.84 -0.64 4.78
C GLU A 47 0.14 0.48 4.40
N PRO A 48 0.39 0.71 3.10
CA PRO A 48 1.22 1.83 2.69
C PRO A 48 0.59 3.17 3.09
N GLY A 49 1.21 3.89 4.02
CA GLY A 49 0.74 5.17 4.53
C GLY A 49 0.95 6.35 3.56
N LEU A 50 0.69 6.14 2.27
CA LEU A 50 0.98 7.10 1.18
C LEU A 50 -0.20 8.01 0.86
N GLY A 51 -1.28 7.98 1.61
CA GLY A 51 -2.47 8.80 1.38
C GLY A 51 -3.33 8.91 2.61
N ASN A 52 -4.27 9.85 2.59
CA ASN A 52 -5.09 10.20 3.74
C ASN A 52 -6.60 10.08 3.46
N GLY A 53 -7.06 10.52 2.30
CA GLY A 53 -8.49 10.64 2.04
C GLY A 53 -8.83 10.57 0.56
N GLY A 54 -9.83 11.35 0.15
CA GLY A 54 -10.42 11.31 -1.19
C GLY A 54 -9.43 11.54 -2.33
N LEU A 55 -8.48 12.45 -2.17
CA LEU A 55 -7.44 12.72 -3.16
C LEU A 55 -6.59 11.46 -3.44
N GLY A 56 -6.06 10.86 -2.38
CA GLY A 56 -5.23 9.67 -2.50
C GLY A 56 -6.01 8.44 -2.96
N ARG A 57 -7.27 8.29 -2.51
CA ARG A 57 -8.11 7.18 -2.97
C ARG A 57 -8.53 7.33 -4.43
N LEU A 58 -8.80 8.55 -4.90
CA LEU A 58 -9.08 8.81 -6.30
C LEU A 58 -7.90 8.39 -7.20
N ALA A 59 -6.68 8.74 -6.81
CA ALA A 59 -5.46 8.35 -7.52
C ALA A 59 -5.34 6.82 -7.61
N ALA A 60 -5.54 6.11 -6.50
CA ALA A 60 -5.52 4.65 -6.45
C ALA A 60 -6.59 4.03 -7.37
N CYS A 61 -7.83 4.53 -7.32
CA CYS A 61 -8.93 4.02 -8.16
C CYS A 61 -8.68 4.27 -9.65
N TYR A 62 -8.07 5.40 -10.03
CA TYR A 62 -7.74 5.65 -11.43
C TYR A 62 -6.64 4.71 -11.95
N LEU A 63 -5.60 4.43 -11.15
CA LEU A 63 -4.58 3.47 -11.54
C LEU A 63 -5.18 2.07 -11.74
N ASP A 64 -6.03 1.65 -10.83
CA ASP A 64 -6.71 0.35 -10.89
C ASP A 64 -7.63 0.25 -12.12
N SER A 65 -8.40 1.30 -12.38
CA SER A 65 -9.27 1.39 -13.57
C SER A 65 -8.47 1.38 -14.87
N MET A 66 -7.35 2.10 -14.94
CA MET A 66 -6.48 2.09 -16.10
C MET A 66 -5.84 0.72 -16.33
N ALA A 67 -5.45 0.03 -15.26
CA ALA A 67 -4.96 -1.35 -15.36
C ALA A 67 -6.02 -2.30 -15.89
N THR A 68 -7.25 -2.22 -15.40
CA THR A 68 -8.39 -3.03 -15.87
C THR A 68 -8.69 -2.81 -17.36
N LEU A 69 -8.55 -1.58 -17.84
CA LEU A 69 -8.77 -1.21 -19.23
C LEU A 69 -7.51 -1.38 -20.12
N GLU A 70 -6.44 -1.98 -19.58
CA GLU A 70 -5.16 -2.18 -20.27
C GLU A 70 -4.55 -0.86 -20.81
N VAL A 71 -4.85 0.25 -20.15
CA VAL A 71 -4.26 1.56 -20.49
C VAL A 71 -2.85 1.65 -19.92
N PRO A 72 -1.79 1.82 -20.74
CA PRO A 72 -0.44 1.96 -20.23
C PRO A 72 -0.31 3.25 -19.41
N ALA A 73 -0.12 3.10 -18.13
CA ALA A 73 -0.07 4.20 -17.17
C ALA A 73 1.03 4.01 -16.13
N LEU A 74 1.57 5.14 -15.65
CA LEU A 74 2.52 5.23 -14.55
C LEU A 74 2.00 6.26 -13.54
N GLY A 75 1.91 5.87 -12.27
CA GLY A 75 1.67 6.78 -11.17
C GLY A 75 2.98 7.30 -10.61
N TYR A 76 3.10 8.61 -10.43
CA TYR A 76 4.23 9.27 -9.80
C TYR A 76 3.79 9.89 -8.48
N GLY A 77 4.49 9.57 -7.41
CA GLY A 77 4.14 10.03 -6.07
C GLY A 77 5.36 10.25 -5.19
N ILE A 78 5.12 10.50 -3.93
CA ILE A 78 6.13 10.65 -2.90
C ILE A 78 6.11 9.38 -2.04
N ARG A 79 7.27 8.75 -1.89
CA ARG A 79 7.46 7.66 -0.94
C ARG A 79 7.76 8.25 0.42
N TYR A 80 6.73 8.55 1.19
CA TYR A 80 6.88 9.06 2.55
C TYR A 80 7.56 8.03 3.44
N GLU A 81 8.51 8.44 4.25
CA GLU A 81 9.17 7.58 5.23
C GLU A 81 8.22 7.12 6.32
N PHE A 82 7.34 8.03 6.75
CA PHE A 82 6.29 7.75 7.72
C PHE A 82 4.94 7.99 7.06
N GLY A 83 3.96 7.13 7.37
CA GLY A 83 2.58 7.34 6.98
C GLY A 83 1.97 8.54 7.70
N ILE A 84 0.66 8.77 7.46
CA ILE A 84 0.00 9.94 8.02
C ILE A 84 0.06 9.95 9.55
N PHE A 85 -0.40 8.95 10.21
CA PHE A 85 -0.21 8.59 11.65
C PHE A 85 -1.04 7.33 11.97
N ASP A 86 -0.62 6.60 13.02
CA ASP A 86 -1.45 5.57 13.64
C ASP A 86 -2.32 6.19 14.73
N GLN A 87 -3.56 5.73 14.87
CA GLN A 87 -4.46 6.15 15.93
C GLN A 87 -4.36 5.23 17.14
N ALA A 88 -4.23 5.82 18.31
CA ALA A 88 -4.40 5.13 19.60
C ALA A 88 -5.44 5.84 20.45
N ILE A 89 -6.05 5.11 21.38
CA ILE A 89 -6.92 5.69 22.39
C ILE A 89 -6.23 5.57 23.74
N GLN A 90 -5.96 6.71 24.37
CA GLN A 90 -5.41 6.80 25.71
C GLN A 90 -6.36 7.60 26.60
N ASP A 91 -6.79 7.02 27.72
CA ASP A 91 -7.71 7.67 28.68
C ASP A 91 -8.98 8.24 28.05
N GLY A 92 -9.49 7.58 27.00
CA GLY A 92 -10.67 8.02 26.24
C GLY A 92 -10.41 9.08 25.18
N TRP A 93 -9.16 9.48 24.96
CA TRP A 93 -8.76 10.47 23.95
C TRP A 93 -7.99 9.83 22.81
N GLN A 94 -8.17 10.34 21.60
CA GLN A 94 -7.35 9.99 20.46
C GLN A 94 -5.93 10.53 20.64
N VAL A 95 -4.95 9.67 20.41
CA VAL A 95 -3.52 10.00 20.38
C VAL A 95 -2.96 9.55 19.04
N GLU A 96 -2.19 10.43 18.39
CA GLU A 96 -1.50 10.14 17.15
C GLU A 96 -0.12 9.51 17.45
N LEU A 97 0.15 8.39 16.82
CA LEU A 97 1.44 7.72 16.88
C LEU A 97 2.12 7.78 15.51
N THR A 98 3.44 7.72 15.49
CA THR A 98 4.19 7.67 14.23
C THR A 98 3.91 6.38 13.49
N ASP A 99 3.30 6.46 12.31
CA ASP A 99 3.11 5.31 11.42
C ASP A 99 4.44 4.90 10.77
N LYS A 100 5.03 3.83 11.31
CA LYS A 100 6.30 3.25 10.84
C LYS A 100 6.03 2.11 9.86
N TRP A 101 5.24 2.35 8.83
CA TRP A 101 4.77 1.36 7.87
C TRP A 101 5.89 0.59 7.14
N LEU A 102 7.12 1.12 7.13
CA LEU A 102 8.30 0.49 6.53
C LEU A 102 9.18 -0.29 7.51
N ARG A 103 8.78 -0.41 8.78
CA ARG A 103 9.60 -1.06 9.83
C ARG A 103 10.03 -2.49 9.49
N ASN A 104 9.20 -3.22 8.76
CA ASN A 104 9.45 -4.60 8.34
C ASN A 104 9.86 -4.71 6.85
N GLY A 105 10.19 -3.58 6.22
CA GLY A 105 10.40 -3.50 4.78
C GLY A 105 9.08 -3.43 4.01
N ASN A 106 9.20 -3.44 2.68
CA ASN A 106 8.03 -3.41 1.80
C ASN A 106 8.20 -4.44 0.68
N PRO A 107 7.45 -5.56 0.69
CA PRO A 107 7.59 -6.61 -0.32
C PRO A 107 7.13 -6.17 -1.72
N TRP A 108 6.35 -5.09 -1.81
CA TRP A 108 5.82 -4.53 -3.05
C TRP A 108 6.75 -3.50 -3.69
N GLU A 109 7.93 -3.28 -3.11
CA GLU A 109 8.89 -2.28 -3.54
C GLU A 109 10.05 -2.90 -4.31
N LEU A 110 10.35 -2.34 -5.47
CA LEU A 110 11.54 -2.64 -6.24
C LEU A 110 12.39 -1.37 -6.38
N VAL A 111 13.49 -1.32 -5.64
CA VAL A 111 14.41 -0.17 -5.66
C VAL A 111 15.19 -0.12 -6.97
N ARG A 112 15.21 1.06 -7.61
CA ARG A 112 15.88 1.34 -8.89
C ARG A 112 16.86 2.50 -8.73
N SER A 113 17.94 2.25 -8.00
CA SER A 113 18.96 3.27 -7.69
C SER A 113 19.63 3.84 -8.93
N GLU A 114 19.70 3.06 -10.01
CA GLU A 114 20.27 3.46 -11.30
C GLU A 114 19.47 4.57 -12.00
N TRP A 115 18.24 4.83 -11.58
CA TRP A 115 17.38 5.89 -12.11
C TRP A 115 17.30 7.11 -11.19
N SER A 116 18.10 7.14 -10.15
CA SER A 116 18.08 8.24 -9.18
C SER A 116 18.69 9.50 -9.75
N VAL A 117 18.06 10.63 -9.50
CA VAL A 117 18.54 11.96 -9.84
C VAL A 117 18.55 12.85 -8.61
N HIS A 118 19.57 13.70 -8.50
CA HIS A 118 19.64 14.66 -7.40
C HIS A 118 19.01 15.99 -7.82
N VAL A 119 17.94 16.37 -7.13
CA VAL A 119 17.31 17.68 -7.28
C VAL A 119 17.80 18.58 -6.15
N LYS A 120 18.40 19.72 -6.49
CA LYS A 120 18.91 20.70 -5.51
C LYS A 120 17.86 21.79 -5.30
N PHE A 121 17.60 22.12 -4.05
CA PHE A 121 16.76 23.23 -3.65
C PHE A 121 17.63 24.35 -3.05
N GLY A 122 17.45 25.56 -3.50
CA GLY A 122 18.09 26.76 -3.00
C GLY A 122 19.39 27.08 -3.64
#